data_166e5380c7df4783678833c55b8abd82
#
_entry.id   166e5380c7df4783678833c55b8abd82
#
_cell.length_a   1.000
_cell.length_b   1.000
_cell.length_c   1.000
_cell.angle_alpha   90.00
_cell.angle_beta   90.00
_cell.angle_gamma   90.00
#
_symmetry.space_group_name_H-M   'P 1'
#
loop_
_entity.id
_entity.type
_entity.pdbx_description
1 polymer ?
#
loop_
_entity_poly.entity_id
_entity_poly.type
_entity_poly.pdbx_seq_one_letter_code
_entity_poly.pdbx_strand_id
1 'polypeptide(L)' 'MHTLPADLRKALIANATALEAWKDITPLARNEFICWVDDAKQEMTRERRIRRTQEELEEGQRRPCCWPGCKHRERTGR' A
#
# COMPACT_ATOMS: atom_id res chain seq x y z
N MET A 1 -13.99 -0.23 2.48
CA MET A 1 -12.61 0.18 2.71
C MET A 1 -11.82 -0.95 3.35
N HIS A 2 -10.59 -1.12 2.95
CA HIS A 2 -9.76 -2.21 3.47
C HIS A 2 -9.22 -1.88 4.85
N THR A 3 -9.09 -2.91 5.67
CA THR A 3 -8.46 -2.77 6.97
C THR A 3 -6.96 -2.94 6.81
N LEU A 4 -6.19 -2.15 7.52
CA LEU A 4 -4.73 -2.24 7.46
C LEU A 4 -4.29 -3.61 7.98
N PRO A 5 -3.63 -4.42 7.14
CA PRO A 5 -3.20 -5.75 7.57
C PRO A 5 -2.11 -5.65 8.64
N ALA A 6 -2.06 -6.64 9.50
CA ALA A 6 -1.11 -6.63 10.62
C ALA A 6 0.34 -6.61 10.14
N ASP A 7 0.65 -7.36 9.10
CA ASP A 7 2.02 -7.42 8.61
C ASP A 7 2.46 -6.08 8.00
N LEU A 8 1.57 -5.43 7.25
CA LEU A 8 1.89 -4.11 6.69
C LEU A 8 2.01 -3.08 7.80
N ARG A 9 1.10 -3.13 8.77
CA ARG A 9 1.14 -2.23 9.90
C ARG A 9 2.45 -2.36 10.66
N LYS A 10 2.90 -3.58 10.88
CA LYS A 10 4.14 -3.84 11.59
C LYS A 10 5.33 -3.25 10.84
N ALA A 11 5.33 -3.42 9.52
CA ALA A 11 6.40 -2.89 8.70
C ALA A 11 6.44 -1.36 8.77
N LEU A 12 5.27 -0.73 8.73
CA LEU A 12 5.22 0.73 8.80
C LEU A 12 5.66 1.24 10.16
N ILE A 13 5.27 0.57 11.23
CA ILE A 13 5.68 0.98 12.57
C ILE A 13 7.19 0.91 12.71
N ALA A 14 7.81 -0.05 12.06
CA ALA A 14 9.26 -0.22 12.12
C ALA A 14 10.01 0.75 11.19
N ASN A 15 9.30 1.53 10.39
CA ASN A 15 9.91 2.43 9.43
C ASN A 15 9.30 3.81 9.56
N ALA A 16 9.93 4.66 10.36
CA ALA A 16 9.37 5.96 10.70
C ALA A 16 9.09 6.83 9.47
N THR A 17 9.99 6.80 8.50
CA THR A 17 9.81 7.61 7.29
C THR A 17 8.58 7.16 6.52
N ALA A 18 8.42 5.87 6.33
CA ALA A 18 7.27 5.34 5.62
C ALA A 18 5.99 5.58 6.41
N LEU A 19 6.06 5.48 7.73
CA LEU A 19 4.88 5.69 8.55
C LEU A 19 4.40 7.14 8.45
N GLU A 20 5.32 8.09 8.46
CA GLU A 20 4.95 9.49 8.30
C GLU A 20 4.26 9.73 6.97
N ALA A 21 4.81 9.17 5.91
CA ALA A 21 4.21 9.31 4.60
C ALA A 21 2.84 8.65 4.55
N TRP A 22 2.71 7.51 5.20
CA TRP A 22 1.44 6.79 5.27
C TRP A 22 0.35 7.66 5.90
N LYS A 23 0.71 8.38 6.95
CA LYS A 23 -0.25 9.25 7.61
C LYS A 23 -0.62 10.45 6.76
N ASP A 24 0.26 10.83 5.86
CA ASP A 24 0.07 12.02 5.05
C ASP A 24 -0.76 11.78 3.80
N ILE A 25 -0.78 10.57 3.28
CA ILE A 25 -1.53 10.29 2.06
C ILE A 25 -3.01 10.17 2.37
N THR A 26 -3.84 10.25 1.33
CA THR A 26 -5.28 10.23 1.51
C THR A 26 -5.77 8.85 1.91
N PRO A 27 -6.95 8.76 2.51
CA PRO A 27 -7.52 7.44 2.79
C PRO A 27 -7.67 6.57 1.55
N LEU A 28 -7.99 7.18 0.41
CA LEU A 28 -8.10 6.42 -0.83
C LEU A 28 -6.76 5.84 -1.23
N ALA A 29 -5.70 6.62 -1.11
CA ALA A 29 -4.36 6.14 -1.46
C ALA A 29 -3.94 5.00 -0.52
N ARG A 30 -4.22 5.14 0.77
CA ARG A 30 -3.92 4.08 1.71
C ARG A 30 -4.66 2.80 1.35
N ASN A 31 -5.93 2.95 0.98
CA ASN A 31 -6.73 1.81 0.59
C ASN A 31 -6.15 1.12 -0.65
N GLU A 32 -5.60 1.89 -1.56
CA GLU A 32 -4.98 1.31 -2.75
C GLU A 32 -3.75 0.49 -2.42
N PHE A 33 -2.91 0.99 -1.52
CA PHE A 33 -1.75 0.21 -1.08
C PHE A 33 -2.19 -1.08 -0.39
N ILE A 34 -3.19 -0.99 0.48
CA ILE A 34 -3.68 -2.16 1.19
C ILE A 34 -4.24 -3.17 0.21
N CYS A 35 -5.01 -2.72 -0.75
CA CYS A 35 -5.59 -3.58 -1.75
C CYS A 35 -4.52 -4.29 -2.56
N TRP A 36 -3.49 -3.55 -2.94
CA TRP A 36 -2.38 -4.08 -3.71
C TRP A 36 -1.64 -5.17 -2.93
N VAL A 37 -1.40 -4.94 -1.65
CA VAL A 37 -0.74 -5.94 -0.81
C VAL A 37 -1.64 -7.15 -0.64
N ASP A 38 -2.92 -6.92 -0.36
CA ASP A 38 -3.86 -8.02 -0.13
C ASP A 38 -4.13 -8.84 -1.38
N ASP A 39 -3.92 -8.25 -2.55
CA ASP A 39 -4.13 -8.97 -3.80
C ASP A 39 -3.05 -10.01 -4.06
N ALA A 40 -1.96 -9.95 -3.34
CA ALA A 40 -0.88 -10.92 -3.51
C ALA A 40 -1.36 -12.29 -3.06
N LYS A 41 -1.17 -13.29 -3.92
CA LYS A 41 -1.65 -14.63 -3.62
C LYS A 41 -0.64 -15.48 -2.90
N GLN A 42 0.62 -15.12 -3.02
CA GLN A 42 1.69 -15.87 -2.37
C GLN A 42 2.35 -15.01 -1.33
N GLU A 43 2.82 -15.67 -0.28
CA GLU A 43 3.46 -14.98 0.81
C GLU A 43 4.66 -14.16 0.34
N MET A 44 5.46 -14.73 -0.54
CA MET A 44 6.65 -14.07 -1.05
C MET A 44 6.29 -12.79 -1.80
N THR A 45 5.23 -12.85 -2.60
CA THR A 45 4.76 -11.69 -3.34
C THR A 45 4.25 -10.64 -2.37
N ARG A 46 3.53 -11.07 -1.34
CA ARG A 46 3.00 -10.16 -0.35
C ARG A 46 4.12 -9.43 0.39
N GLU A 47 5.15 -10.15 0.78
CA GLU A 47 6.29 -9.54 1.47
C GLU A 47 7.00 -8.53 0.58
N ARG A 48 7.14 -8.87 -0.70
CA ARG A 48 7.75 -7.96 -1.65
C ARG A 48 6.94 -6.68 -1.80
N ARG A 49 5.62 -6.83 -1.87
CA ARG A 49 4.76 -5.66 -2.01
C ARG A 49 4.75 -4.80 -0.77
N ILE A 50 4.85 -5.41 0.40
CA ILE A 50 4.96 -4.65 1.63
C ILE A 50 6.25 -3.83 1.63
N ARG A 51 7.35 -4.44 1.21
CA ARG A 51 8.62 -3.73 1.12
C ARG A 51 8.53 -2.60 0.09
N ARG A 52 7.94 -2.88 -1.07
CA ARG A 52 7.79 -1.83 -2.08
C ARG A 52 6.93 -0.68 -1.58
N THR A 53 5.90 -0.99 -0.79
CA THR A 53 5.08 0.05 -0.19
C THR A 53 5.95 0.99 0.63
N GLN A 54 6.83 0.44 1.46
CA GLN A 54 7.71 1.26 2.26
C GLN A 54 8.63 2.11 1.38
N GLU A 55 9.21 1.49 0.36
CA GLU A 55 10.13 2.20 -0.52
C GLU A 55 9.44 3.32 -1.27
N GLU A 56 8.25 3.07 -1.77
CA GLU A 56 7.53 4.08 -2.52
C GLU A 56 7.11 5.24 -1.61
N LEU A 57 6.69 4.93 -0.40
CA LEU A 57 6.35 5.97 0.56
C LEU A 57 7.56 6.82 0.90
N GLU A 58 8.72 6.18 1.07
CA GLU A 58 9.94 6.90 1.35
C GLU A 58 10.33 7.82 0.20
N GLU A 59 10.00 7.43 -1.00
CA GLU A 59 10.31 8.22 -2.20
C GLU A 59 9.29 9.30 -2.48
N GLY A 60 8.23 9.35 -1.70
CA GLY A 60 7.21 10.36 -1.91
C GLY A 60 6.08 9.92 -2.82
N GLN A 61 6.04 8.68 -3.19
CA GLN A 61 4.93 8.17 -3.98
C GLN A 61 3.69 8.11 -3.12
N ARG A 62 2.57 8.53 -3.71
CA ARG A 62 1.34 8.57 -2.94
C ARG A 62 0.37 7.47 -3.34
N ARG A 63 0.71 6.67 -4.33
CA ARG A 63 -0.12 5.57 -4.80
C ARG A 63 0.78 4.44 -5.31
N PRO A 64 0.30 3.19 -5.29
CA PRO A 64 1.11 2.08 -5.80
C PRO A 64 1.43 2.30 -7.27
N CYS A 65 2.68 2.14 -7.61
CA CYS A 65 3.13 2.55 -8.91
C CYS A 65 2.57 1.72 -10.06
N CYS A 66 2.54 0.46 -10.02
CA CYS A 66 2.11 -0.35 -11.14
C CYS A 66 0.74 -0.98 -10.96
N TRP A 67 -0.03 -0.43 -10.07
CA TRP A 67 -1.32 -1.00 -9.72
C TRP A 67 -2.43 -0.40 -10.57
N PRO A 68 -3.19 -1.21 -11.30
CA PRO A 68 -4.25 -0.66 -12.17
C PRO A 68 -5.43 -0.09 -11.41
N GLY A 69 -5.46 -0.28 -10.10
CA GLY A 69 -6.53 0.24 -9.29
C GLY A 69 -7.13 -0.85 -8.42
N CYS A 70 -7.64 -0.42 -7.28
CA CYS A 70 -8.30 -1.33 -6.37
C CYS A 70 -9.67 -1.70 -6.91
N LYS A 71 -10.08 -2.92 -6.66
CA LYS A 71 -11.40 -3.37 -7.10
C LYS A 71 -12.52 -2.55 -6.51
N HIS A 72 -12.28 -1.93 -5.39
CA HIS A 72 -13.30 -1.13 -4.71
C HIS A 72 -13.32 0.30 -5.20
N ARG A 73 -12.43 0.65 -6.10
CA ARG A 73 -12.43 1.93 -6.73
C ARG A 73 -13.31 1.91 -7.93
N GLU A 74 -13.95 3.00 -8.21
CA GLU A 74 -14.73 3.11 -9.42
C GLU A 74 -13.81 2.89 -10.62
N ARG A 75 -14.17 2.01 -11.48
CA ARG A 75 -13.34 1.72 -12.61
C ARG A 75 -13.40 2.81 -13.61
N THR A 76 -12.34 3.41 -13.83
CA THR A 76 -12.28 4.41 -14.87
C THR A 76 -10.96 4.25 -15.55
N GLY A 77 -10.91 4.56 -16.75
CA GLY A 77 -9.66 4.51 -17.45
C GLY A 77 -9.09 3.14 -17.57
N ARG A 78 -9.93 2.23 -17.47
CA ARG A 78 -9.40 0.94 -17.60
C ARG A 78 -9.84 0.33 -18.73
#